data_0976e7a34da062edae91b7f1bf170037
#
_entry.id   0976e7a34da062edae91b7f1bf170037
#
_cell.length_a   1.000
_cell.length_b   1.000
_cell.length_c   1.000
_cell.angle_alpha   90.00
_cell.angle_beta   90.00
_cell.angle_gamma   90.00
#
_symmetry.space_group_name_H-M   'P 1'
#
loop_
_entity.id
_entity.type
_entity.pdbx_description
1 polymer ?
#
loop_
_entity_poly.entity_id
_entity_poly.type
_entity_poly.pdbx_seq_one_letter_code
_entity_poly.pdbx_strand_id
1 'polypeptide(L)'
;MKKYTLINNVLGWVIFLIATTVYLITAEPTVPWWDCGEYTATADKLQVGHPPGAPTFQLIGSLFSNLAGSDTSLVAYTMNAMSAICSGFTILFLFWTITMLAKKLVKNKEEMTLGQMVAIFASAVVGSLAYTFSDTFWYSAVESEVYAMSSCFTAISFWAILKWEAEADDSHNLRWLILIAFLVGISIGVHLLNLLAIPAITYVFYFKKYPNVEKNKK
;
A
#
# COMPACT_ATOMS: atom_id res chain seq x y z
N MET A 1 26.13 1.88 -2.64
CA MET A 1 24.79 1.82 -3.26
C MET A 1 24.21 0.41 -3.30
N LYS A 2 24.84 -0.60 -3.95
CA LYS A 2 24.29 -1.98 -4.06
C LYS A 2 23.94 -2.61 -2.70
N LYS A 3 24.80 -2.45 -1.66
CA LYS A 3 24.57 -2.98 -0.31
C LYS A 3 23.34 -2.35 0.35
N TYR A 4 23.16 -1.02 0.24
CA TYR A 4 21.97 -0.32 0.74
C TYR A 4 20.69 -0.87 0.12
N THR A 5 20.66 -0.97 -1.21
CA THR A 5 19.47 -1.46 -1.95
C THR A 5 19.12 -2.89 -1.55
N LEU A 6 20.12 -3.77 -1.41
CA LEU A 6 19.90 -5.15 -0.97
C LEU A 6 19.28 -5.19 0.43
N ILE A 7 19.87 -4.48 1.39
CA ILE A 7 19.36 -4.44 2.78
C ILE A 7 17.95 -3.85 2.81
N ASN A 8 17.70 -2.76 2.07
CA ASN A 8 16.37 -2.13 1.98
C ASN A 8 15.30 -3.11 1.48
N ASN A 9 15.63 -3.88 0.44
CA ASN A 9 14.68 -4.84 -0.11
C ASN A 9 14.46 -6.02 0.85
N VAL A 10 15.52 -6.58 1.41
CA VAL A 10 15.41 -7.70 2.37
C VAL A 10 14.59 -7.30 3.58
N LEU A 11 14.90 -6.13 4.20
CA LEU A 11 14.14 -5.66 5.35
C LEU A 11 12.68 -5.37 5.00
N GLY A 12 12.40 -4.76 3.85
CA GLY A 12 11.02 -4.52 3.41
C GLY A 12 10.23 -5.82 3.31
N TRP A 13 10.79 -6.85 2.67
CA TRP A 13 10.12 -8.16 2.58
C TRP A 13 10.00 -8.88 3.92
N VAL A 14 10.97 -8.75 4.82
CA VAL A 14 10.86 -9.29 6.19
C VAL A 14 9.70 -8.62 6.94
N ILE A 15 9.58 -7.28 6.87
CA ILE A 15 8.47 -6.55 7.47
C ILE A 15 7.13 -6.93 6.85
N PHE A 16 7.07 -7.11 5.52
CA PHE A 16 5.88 -7.64 4.83
C PHE A 16 5.46 -9.01 5.40
N LEU A 17 6.41 -9.93 5.52
CA LEU A 17 6.14 -11.26 6.04
C LEU A 17 5.64 -11.23 7.48
N ILE A 18 6.25 -10.41 8.34
CA ILE A 18 5.80 -10.24 9.73
C ILE A 18 4.36 -9.73 9.75
N ALA A 19 4.07 -8.62 9.06
CA ALA A 19 2.74 -8.02 9.04
C ALA A 19 1.69 -8.98 8.47
N THR A 20 1.96 -9.57 7.29
CA THR A 20 1.03 -10.49 6.63
C THR A 20 0.77 -11.73 7.48
N THR A 21 1.81 -12.31 8.10
CA THR A 21 1.65 -13.49 8.97
C THR A 21 0.78 -13.16 10.17
N VAL A 22 1.04 -12.03 10.85
CA VAL A 22 0.23 -11.59 12.00
C VAL A 22 -1.23 -11.41 11.58
N TYR A 23 -1.50 -10.73 10.48
CA TYR A 23 -2.87 -10.50 10.02
C TYR A 23 -3.56 -11.81 9.60
N LEU A 24 -2.86 -12.73 8.92
CA LEU A 24 -3.44 -14.01 8.52
C LEU A 24 -3.80 -14.91 9.71
N ILE A 25 -2.96 -14.97 10.74
CA ILE A 25 -3.25 -15.80 11.93
C ILE A 25 -4.28 -15.16 12.86
N THR A 26 -4.55 -13.87 12.71
CA THR A 26 -5.56 -13.12 13.48
C THR A 26 -6.77 -12.73 12.63
N ALA A 27 -6.79 -13.11 11.35
CA ALA A 27 -7.94 -12.88 10.48
C ALA A 27 -9.20 -13.54 11.06
N GLU A 28 -10.31 -12.80 11.03
CA GLU A 28 -11.60 -13.34 11.49
C GLU A 28 -11.96 -14.61 10.69
N PRO A 29 -12.19 -15.76 11.34
CA PRO A 29 -12.52 -16.98 10.62
C PRO A 29 -13.92 -16.99 10.01
N THR A 30 -14.78 -16.09 10.48
CA THR A 30 -16.18 -15.94 10.06
C THR A 30 -16.41 -14.57 9.43
N VAL A 31 -17.67 -14.22 9.20
CA VAL A 31 -18.06 -12.92 8.66
C VAL A 31 -18.02 -11.88 9.79
N PRO A 32 -17.16 -10.82 9.65
CA PRO A 32 -17.14 -9.71 10.60
C PRO A 32 -18.41 -8.84 10.51
N TRP A 33 -18.42 -7.74 11.29
CA TRP A 33 -19.51 -6.79 11.34
C TRP A 33 -19.57 -5.88 10.09
N TRP A 34 -20.59 -5.03 10.02
CA TRP A 34 -20.83 -4.04 8.97
C TRP A 34 -21.03 -4.71 7.60
N ASP A 35 -20.45 -4.12 6.58
CA ASP A 35 -20.65 -4.49 5.18
C ASP A 35 -19.86 -5.74 4.76
N CYS A 36 -19.01 -6.30 5.65
CA CYS A 36 -18.20 -7.49 5.36
C CYS A 36 -19.03 -8.68 4.87
N GLY A 37 -20.23 -8.87 5.45
CA GLY A 37 -21.14 -9.91 5.04
C GLY A 37 -21.64 -9.72 3.62
N GLU A 38 -22.00 -8.50 3.26
CA GLU A 38 -22.42 -8.14 1.91
C GLU A 38 -21.26 -8.29 0.93
N TYR A 39 -20.08 -7.74 1.23
CA TYR A 39 -18.91 -7.88 0.38
C TYR A 39 -18.52 -9.33 0.16
N THR A 40 -18.55 -10.15 1.19
CA THR A 40 -18.25 -11.59 1.09
C THR A 40 -19.26 -12.29 0.19
N ALA A 41 -20.55 -12.08 0.41
CA ALA A 41 -21.61 -12.74 -0.36
C ALA A 41 -21.65 -12.27 -1.83
N THR A 42 -21.50 -10.97 -2.06
CA THR A 42 -21.54 -10.40 -3.40
C THR A 42 -20.28 -10.71 -4.21
N ALA A 43 -19.11 -10.81 -3.57
CA ALA A 43 -17.88 -11.26 -4.24
C ALA A 43 -17.98 -12.74 -4.61
N ASP A 44 -18.43 -13.60 -3.71
CA ASP A 44 -18.58 -15.03 -3.95
C ASP A 44 -19.55 -15.34 -5.11
N LYS A 45 -20.62 -14.57 -5.22
CA LYS A 45 -21.65 -14.75 -6.24
C LYS A 45 -21.51 -13.81 -7.45
N LEU A 46 -20.46 -12.99 -7.51
CA LEU A 46 -20.29 -11.92 -8.54
C LEU A 46 -21.54 -11.06 -8.68
N GLN A 47 -22.09 -10.63 -7.57
CA GLN A 47 -23.27 -9.74 -7.52
C GLN A 47 -22.83 -8.30 -7.28
N VAL A 48 -23.78 -7.38 -7.48
CA VAL A 48 -23.57 -5.95 -7.21
C VAL A 48 -23.97 -5.66 -5.76
N GLY A 49 -23.05 -5.10 -4.99
CA GLY A 49 -23.33 -4.61 -3.64
C GLY A 49 -23.99 -3.23 -3.62
N HIS A 50 -24.20 -2.68 -2.42
CA HIS A 50 -24.74 -1.32 -2.24
C HIS A 50 -23.86 -0.25 -2.95
N PRO A 51 -24.42 0.91 -3.33
CA PRO A 51 -23.64 1.98 -3.97
C PRO A 51 -22.45 2.45 -3.10
N PRO A 52 -21.25 2.63 -3.70
CA PRO A 52 -20.93 2.68 -5.12
C PRO A 52 -20.58 1.33 -5.77
N GLY A 53 -20.77 0.19 -5.11
CA GLY A 53 -20.69 -1.15 -5.69
C GLY A 53 -19.31 -1.81 -5.73
N ALA A 54 -18.22 -1.11 -5.45
CA ALA A 54 -16.83 -1.59 -5.34
C ALA A 54 -16.42 -2.68 -6.37
N PRO A 55 -16.56 -2.49 -7.70
CA PRO A 55 -16.44 -3.58 -8.68
C PRO A 55 -15.03 -4.22 -8.72
N THR A 56 -13.98 -3.46 -8.54
CA THR A 56 -12.61 -4.01 -8.48
C THR A 56 -12.42 -4.89 -7.24
N PHE A 57 -12.95 -4.45 -6.09
CA PHE A 57 -12.92 -5.23 -4.87
C PHE A 57 -13.67 -6.56 -5.04
N GLN A 58 -14.87 -6.50 -5.62
CA GLN A 58 -15.71 -7.68 -5.87
C GLN A 58 -15.02 -8.69 -6.80
N LEU A 59 -14.40 -8.22 -7.89
CA LEU A 59 -13.70 -9.11 -8.83
C LEU A 59 -12.48 -9.78 -8.18
N ILE A 60 -11.66 -9.03 -7.44
CA ILE A 60 -10.51 -9.60 -6.74
C ILE A 60 -11.00 -10.51 -5.61
N GLY A 61 -12.01 -10.10 -4.86
CA GLY A 61 -12.64 -10.91 -3.82
C GLY A 61 -13.16 -12.25 -4.34
N SER A 62 -13.79 -12.25 -5.51
CA SER A 62 -14.23 -13.50 -6.15
C SER A 62 -13.09 -14.47 -6.43
N LEU A 63 -11.91 -13.98 -6.81
CA LEU A 63 -10.73 -14.84 -6.96
C LEU A 63 -10.31 -15.48 -5.64
N PHE A 64 -10.40 -14.73 -4.54
CA PHE A 64 -10.08 -15.24 -3.20
C PHE A 64 -11.17 -16.18 -2.67
N SER A 65 -12.46 -15.88 -2.86
CA SER A 65 -13.55 -16.77 -2.44
C SER A 65 -13.47 -18.14 -3.11
N ASN A 66 -13.06 -18.18 -4.39
CA ASN A 66 -12.85 -19.44 -5.12
C ASN A 66 -11.74 -20.33 -4.50
N LEU A 67 -10.83 -19.78 -3.68
CA LEU A 67 -9.84 -20.59 -2.96
C LEU A 67 -10.47 -21.47 -1.88
N ALA A 68 -11.68 -21.16 -1.42
CA ALA A 68 -12.45 -22.00 -0.51
C ALA A 68 -12.93 -23.32 -1.17
N GLY A 69 -12.94 -23.40 -2.50
CA GLY A 69 -13.38 -24.57 -3.26
C GLY A 69 -14.84 -24.90 -2.98
N SER A 70 -15.10 -26.15 -2.57
CA SER A 70 -16.46 -26.62 -2.22
C SER A 70 -16.84 -26.37 -0.75
N ASP A 71 -15.91 -25.90 0.08
CA ASP A 71 -16.15 -25.62 1.50
C ASP A 71 -16.59 -24.17 1.71
N THR A 72 -17.89 -23.95 1.72
CA THR A 72 -18.46 -22.61 1.89
C THR A 72 -18.14 -21.99 3.26
N SER A 73 -17.75 -22.78 4.27
CA SER A 73 -17.35 -22.25 5.58
C SER A 73 -16.04 -21.46 5.54
N LEU A 74 -15.20 -21.70 4.53
CA LEU A 74 -13.92 -21.02 4.35
C LEU A 74 -14.03 -19.72 3.54
N VAL A 75 -15.16 -19.43 2.90
CA VAL A 75 -15.33 -18.25 2.03
C VAL A 75 -15.03 -16.95 2.79
N ALA A 76 -15.56 -16.80 4.00
CA ALA A 76 -15.31 -15.61 4.81
C ALA A 76 -13.82 -15.47 5.14
N TYR A 77 -13.16 -16.54 5.57
CA TYR A 77 -11.74 -16.50 5.90
C TYR A 77 -10.87 -16.17 4.67
N THR A 78 -11.17 -16.72 3.49
CA THR A 78 -10.39 -16.41 2.28
C THR A 78 -10.56 -14.96 1.85
N MET A 79 -11.74 -14.37 2.04
CA MET A 79 -11.99 -12.95 1.82
C MET A 79 -11.22 -12.07 2.82
N ASN A 80 -11.23 -12.45 4.10
CA ASN A 80 -10.45 -11.75 5.14
C ASN A 80 -8.94 -11.87 4.89
N ALA A 81 -8.46 -13.02 4.38
CA ALA A 81 -7.08 -13.22 3.98
C ALA A 81 -6.65 -12.30 2.83
N MET A 82 -7.55 -11.97 1.90
CA MET A 82 -7.30 -10.95 0.87
C MET A 82 -6.94 -9.60 1.51
N SER A 83 -7.73 -9.16 2.49
CA SER A 83 -7.47 -7.91 3.23
C SER A 83 -6.15 -7.96 3.99
N ALA A 84 -5.84 -9.11 4.63
CA ALA A 84 -4.57 -9.33 5.32
C ALA A 84 -3.36 -9.19 4.38
N ILE A 85 -3.44 -9.76 3.19
CA ILE A 85 -2.37 -9.68 2.17
C ILE A 85 -2.24 -8.24 1.64
N CYS A 86 -3.35 -7.58 1.31
CA CYS A 86 -3.35 -6.17 0.89
C CYS A 86 -2.73 -5.25 1.95
N SER A 87 -3.05 -5.49 3.22
CA SER A 87 -2.49 -4.75 4.34
C SER A 87 -0.99 -5.01 4.50
N GLY A 88 -0.53 -6.24 4.32
CA GLY A 88 0.89 -6.57 4.27
C GLY A 88 1.64 -5.77 3.19
N PHE A 89 1.07 -5.69 1.99
CA PHE A 89 1.64 -4.84 0.92
C PHE A 89 1.61 -3.35 1.29
N THR A 90 0.59 -2.86 1.97
CA THR A 90 0.57 -1.49 2.50
C THR A 90 1.78 -1.23 3.38
N ILE A 91 2.08 -2.14 4.30
CA ILE A 91 3.23 -2.03 5.20
C ILE A 91 4.57 -2.09 4.45
N LEU A 92 4.69 -2.94 3.43
CA LEU A 92 5.87 -3.00 2.56
C LEU A 92 6.14 -1.65 1.88
N PHE A 93 5.13 -1.09 1.23
CA PHE A 93 5.26 0.18 0.52
C PHE A 93 5.44 1.36 1.48
N LEU A 94 4.85 1.30 2.68
CA LEU A 94 5.12 2.27 3.74
C LEU A 94 6.59 2.22 4.19
N PHE A 95 7.15 1.03 4.43
CA PHE A 95 8.56 0.86 4.76
C PHE A 95 9.47 1.48 3.68
N TRP A 96 9.24 1.15 2.41
CA TRP A 96 10.03 1.71 1.33
C TRP A 96 9.83 3.23 1.17
N THR A 97 8.64 3.73 1.41
CA THR A 97 8.35 5.18 1.42
C THR A 97 9.16 5.89 2.50
N ILE A 98 9.15 5.35 3.74
CA ILE A 98 9.92 5.94 4.86
C ILE A 98 11.42 5.94 4.53
N THR A 99 11.97 4.83 4.03
CA THR A 99 13.40 4.78 3.67
C THR A 99 13.76 5.75 2.56
N MET A 100 12.89 5.95 1.54
CA MET A 100 13.10 6.92 0.47
C MET A 100 13.09 8.35 1.01
N LEU A 101 12.13 8.69 1.87
CA LEU A 101 12.03 10.02 2.47
C LEU A 101 13.20 10.28 3.44
N ALA A 102 13.52 9.35 4.32
CA ALA A 102 14.64 9.48 5.26
C ALA A 102 15.99 9.63 4.53
N LYS A 103 16.17 8.92 3.42
CA LYS A 103 17.37 9.05 2.58
C LYS A 103 17.53 10.45 2.01
N LYS A 104 16.45 11.22 1.78
CA LYS A 104 16.52 12.60 1.27
C LYS A 104 17.19 13.55 2.28
N LEU A 105 17.14 13.25 3.57
CA LEU A 105 17.75 14.05 4.64
C LEU A 105 19.28 13.90 4.69
N VAL A 106 19.84 12.87 4.04
CA VAL A 106 21.28 12.65 4.00
C VAL A 106 21.92 13.49 2.90
N LYS A 107 22.89 14.34 3.26
CA LYS A 107 23.57 15.28 2.33
C LYS A 107 24.38 14.53 1.27
N ASN A 108 25.21 13.56 1.67
CA ASN A 108 26.03 12.74 0.76
C ASN A 108 25.43 11.32 0.65
N LYS A 109 24.59 11.12 -0.38
CA LYS A 109 23.85 9.86 -0.58
C LYS A 109 24.71 8.72 -1.13
N GLU A 110 25.89 9.03 -1.68
CA GLU A 110 26.79 8.04 -2.25
C GLU A 110 27.71 7.44 -1.20
N GLU A 111 28.07 8.22 -0.18
CA GLU A 111 28.98 7.84 0.91
C GLU A 111 28.27 7.89 2.28
N MET A 112 27.14 7.18 2.37
CA MET A 112 26.43 7.08 3.65
C MET A 112 27.26 6.31 4.68
N THR A 113 27.39 6.92 5.88
CA THR A 113 27.98 6.22 7.03
C THR A 113 27.09 5.09 7.52
N LEU A 114 27.67 4.12 8.23
CA LEU A 114 26.90 3.04 8.85
C LEU A 114 25.83 3.58 9.78
N GLY A 115 26.12 4.61 10.58
CA GLY A 115 25.16 5.25 11.47
C GLY A 115 23.95 5.84 10.73
N GLN A 116 24.19 6.49 9.58
CA GLN A 116 23.09 7.02 8.74
C GLN A 116 22.23 5.90 8.15
N MET A 117 22.85 4.81 7.68
CA MET A 117 22.09 3.65 7.18
C MET A 117 21.24 3.02 8.27
N VAL A 118 21.83 2.82 9.48
CA VAL A 118 21.11 2.28 10.64
C VAL A 118 19.94 3.21 11.02
N ALA A 119 20.16 4.52 11.07
CA ALA A 119 19.09 5.48 11.39
C ALA A 119 17.92 5.42 10.38
N ILE A 120 18.22 5.34 9.06
CA ILE A 120 17.20 5.23 8.02
C ILE A 120 16.39 3.92 8.18
N PHE A 121 17.07 2.79 8.31
CA PHE A 121 16.38 1.51 8.40
C PHE A 121 15.63 1.35 9.72
N ALA A 122 16.21 1.78 10.84
CA ALA A 122 15.55 1.73 12.15
C ALA A 122 14.27 2.60 12.16
N SER A 123 14.32 3.82 11.61
CA SER A 123 13.12 4.67 11.53
C SER A 123 12.02 4.04 10.65
N ALA A 124 12.40 3.37 9.55
CA ALA A 124 11.45 2.69 8.69
C ALA A 124 10.85 1.44 9.36
N VAL A 125 11.67 0.64 10.06
CA VAL A 125 11.21 -0.52 10.84
C VAL A 125 10.24 -0.08 11.92
N VAL A 126 10.64 0.91 12.74
CA VAL A 126 9.77 1.42 13.82
C VAL A 126 8.48 2.01 13.27
N GLY A 127 8.55 2.86 12.24
CA GLY A 127 7.36 3.50 11.67
C GLY A 127 6.40 2.49 11.04
N SER A 128 6.90 1.53 10.26
CA SER A 128 6.06 0.52 9.63
C SER A 128 5.47 -0.47 10.64
N LEU A 129 6.25 -0.92 11.64
CA LEU A 129 5.71 -1.81 12.68
C LEU A 129 4.74 -1.09 13.64
N ALA A 130 4.99 0.17 13.97
CA ALA A 130 4.02 0.96 14.74
C ALA A 130 2.67 1.06 14.01
N TYR A 131 2.67 1.24 12.69
CA TYR A 131 1.45 1.23 11.90
C TYR A 131 0.84 -0.17 11.78
N THR A 132 1.66 -1.22 11.61
CA THR A 132 1.22 -2.63 11.60
C THR A 132 0.39 -2.98 12.83
N PHE A 133 0.83 -2.54 14.01
CA PHE A 133 0.19 -2.86 15.29
C PHE A 133 -0.73 -1.76 15.82
N SER A 134 -1.10 -0.77 14.99
CA SER A 134 -2.12 0.20 15.37
C SER A 134 -3.51 -0.42 15.28
N ASP A 135 -4.36 -0.18 16.27
CA ASP A 135 -5.70 -0.78 16.39
C ASP A 135 -6.54 -0.61 15.12
N THR A 136 -6.65 0.62 14.62
CA THR A 136 -7.49 0.94 13.46
C THR A 136 -7.03 0.23 12.19
N PHE A 137 -5.72 0.18 11.95
CA PHE A 137 -5.20 -0.49 10.76
C PHE A 137 -5.28 -2.01 10.88
N TRP A 138 -4.99 -2.56 12.06
CA TRP A 138 -5.13 -3.99 12.31
C TRP A 138 -6.56 -4.45 12.12
N TYR A 139 -7.53 -3.71 12.66
CA TYR A 139 -8.94 -4.02 12.49
C TYR A 139 -9.32 -4.15 11.01
N SER A 140 -8.97 -3.16 10.18
CA SER A 140 -9.20 -3.20 8.74
C SER A 140 -8.40 -4.29 8.01
N ALA A 141 -7.28 -4.76 8.58
CA ALA A 141 -6.45 -5.77 7.94
C ALA A 141 -6.99 -7.20 8.09
N VAL A 142 -7.84 -7.45 9.09
CA VAL A 142 -8.33 -8.79 9.44
C VAL A 142 -9.78 -9.06 9.00
N GLU A 143 -10.39 -8.12 8.31
CA GLU A 143 -11.77 -8.19 7.84
C GLU A 143 -11.91 -7.85 6.34
N SER A 144 -12.95 -8.37 5.69
CA SER A 144 -13.21 -8.21 4.25
C SER A 144 -13.90 -6.88 3.93
N GLU A 145 -13.20 -5.77 4.21
CA GLU A 145 -13.62 -4.42 3.89
C GLU A 145 -12.74 -3.77 2.82
N VAL A 146 -13.30 -2.80 2.12
CA VAL A 146 -12.61 -2.07 1.03
C VAL A 146 -11.38 -1.28 1.50
N TYR A 147 -11.28 -0.97 2.80
CA TYR A 147 -10.26 -0.07 3.35
C TYR A 147 -8.85 -0.66 3.28
N ALA A 148 -8.68 -1.97 3.51
CA ALA A 148 -7.38 -2.64 3.39
C ALA A 148 -6.83 -2.54 1.97
N MET A 149 -7.64 -2.86 0.97
CA MET A 149 -7.26 -2.79 -0.43
C MET A 149 -7.05 -1.34 -0.89
N SER A 150 -7.90 -0.40 -0.47
CA SER A 150 -7.76 1.03 -0.76
C SER A 150 -6.46 1.60 -0.19
N SER A 151 -6.09 1.22 1.04
CA SER A 151 -4.83 1.60 1.67
C SER A 151 -3.63 1.07 0.89
N CYS A 152 -3.72 -0.15 0.35
CA CYS A 152 -2.69 -0.72 -0.51
C CYS A 152 -2.48 0.10 -1.79
N PHE A 153 -3.55 0.44 -2.50
CA PHE A 153 -3.46 1.29 -3.70
C PHE A 153 -2.90 2.68 -3.37
N THR A 154 -3.27 3.26 -2.24
CA THR A 154 -2.73 4.55 -1.77
C THR A 154 -1.22 4.44 -1.51
N ALA A 155 -0.77 3.42 -0.79
CA ALA A 155 0.63 3.23 -0.45
C ALA A 155 1.49 2.99 -1.69
N ILE A 156 1.02 2.16 -2.64
CA ILE A 156 1.71 1.91 -3.92
C ILE A 156 1.79 3.20 -4.75
N SER A 157 0.69 3.95 -4.87
CA SER A 157 0.65 5.19 -5.65
C SER A 157 1.60 6.24 -5.08
N PHE A 158 1.65 6.39 -3.76
CA PHE A 158 2.55 7.33 -3.11
C PHE A 158 4.03 6.87 -3.21
N TRP A 159 4.32 5.61 -3.09
CA TRP A 159 5.66 5.08 -3.35
C TRP A 159 6.07 5.29 -4.81
N ALA A 160 5.16 5.07 -5.77
CA ALA A 160 5.43 5.22 -7.19
C ALA A 160 5.75 6.67 -7.59
N ILE A 161 5.09 7.69 -6.97
CA ILE A 161 5.44 9.09 -7.24
C ILE A 161 6.83 9.47 -6.70
N LEU A 162 7.25 8.89 -5.57
CA LEU A 162 8.61 9.06 -5.07
C LEU A 162 9.65 8.37 -5.97
N LYS A 163 9.29 7.24 -6.56
CA LYS A 163 10.11 6.57 -7.59
C LYS A 163 10.24 7.44 -8.84
N TRP A 164 9.11 7.98 -9.31
CA TRP A 164 9.13 8.94 -10.41
C TRP A 164 10.02 10.14 -10.11
N GLU A 165 9.90 10.74 -8.94
CA GLU A 165 10.71 11.90 -8.54
C GLU A 165 12.20 11.59 -8.56
N ALA A 166 12.59 10.40 -8.12
CA ALA A 166 13.99 9.97 -8.11
C ALA A 166 14.55 9.72 -9.53
N GLU A 167 13.70 9.36 -10.48
CA GLU A 167 14.04 9.00 -11.86
C GLU A 167 13.47 10.01 -12.89
N ALA A 168 13.04 11.20 -12.45
CA ALA A 168 12.30 12.16 -13.29
C ALA A 168 13.13 12.70 -14.48
N ASP A 169 14.44 12.65 -14.40
CA ASP A 169 15.35 13.10 -15.44
C ASP A 169 15.75 11.96 -16.41
N ASP A 170 15.31 10.71 -16.16
CA ASP A 170 15.54 9.56 -17.03
C ASP A 170 14.55 9.55 -18.21
N SER A 171 14.98 9.02 -19.35
CA SER A 171 14.16 8.90 -20.57
C SER A 171 12.88 8.04 -20.38
N HIS A 172 12.88 7.12 -19.43
CA HIS A 172 11.77 6.19 -19.16
C HIS A 172 10.93 6.59 -17.92
N ASN A 173 11.05 7.82 -17.42
CA ASN A 173 10.35 8.26 -16.21
C ASN A 173 8.82 8.19 -16.34
N LEU A 174 8.27 8.35 -17.56
CA LEU A 174 6.82 8.34 -17.82
C LEU A 174 6.13 7.05 -17.38
N ARG A 175 6.86 5.92 -17.33
CA ARG A 175 6.33 4.63 -16.86
C ARG A 175 5.70 4.70 -15.47
N TRP A 176 6.29 5.49 -14.57
CA TRP A 176 5.77 5.67 -13.21
C TRP A 176 4.47 6.47 -13.18
N LEU A 177 4.36 7.52 -14.01
CA LEU A 177 3.12 8.30 -14.10
C LEU A 177 1.98 7.50 -14.71
N ILE A 178 2.28 6.67 -15.73
CA ILE A 178 1.31 5.75 -16.32
C ILE A 178 0.85 4.72 -15.28
N LEU A 179 1.78 4.15 -14.51
CA LEU A 179 1.44 3.23 -13.43
C LEU A 179 0.54 3.89 -12.38
N ILE A 180 0.84 5.12 -11.96
CA ILE A 180 0.02 5.88 -10.99
C ILE A 180 -1.38 6.11 -11.56
N ALA A 181 -1.51 6.56 -12.80
CA ALA A 181 -2.80 6.78 -13.44
C ALA A 181 -3.62 5.49 -13.50
N PHE A 182 -2.99 4.37 -13.85
CA PHE A 182 -3.61 3.05 -13.87
C PHE A 182 -4.08 2.61 -12.47
N LEU A 183 -3.22 2.72 -11.45
CA LEU A 183 -3.54 2.35 -10.07
C LEU A 183 -4.68 3.21 -9.52
N VAL A 184 -4.65 4.52 -9.74
CA VAL A 184 -5.71 5.43 -9.33
C VAL A 184 -7.02 5.08 -10.03
N GLY A 185 -6.98 4.79 -11.34
CA GLY A 185 -8.16 4.39 -12.11
C GLY A 185 -8.81 3.10 -11.58
N ILE A 186 -8.02 2.05 -11.34
CA ILE A 186 -8.51 0.78 -10.78
C ILE A 186 -9.03 0.97 -9.34
N SER A 187 -8.37 1.79 -8.55
CA SER A 187 -8.73 1.99 -7.14
C SER A 187 -10.09 2.67 -6.95
N ILE A 188 -10.59 3.42 -7.94
CA ILE A 188 -11.95 3.96 -7.93
C ILE A 188 -12.99 2.82 -7.81
N GLY A 189 -12.71 1.67 -8.43
CA GLY A 189 -13.53 0.47 -8.31
C GLY A 189 -13.34 -0.30 -6.99
N VAL A 190 -12.51 0.20 -6.07
CA VAL A 190 -12.41 -0.29 -4.68
C VAL A 190 -13.07 0.71 -3.75
N HIS A 191 -12.51 1.93 -3.66
CA HIS A 191 -13.02 3.00 -2.81
C HIS A 191 -12.42 4.34 -3.23
N LEU A 192 -13.19 5.43 -3.14
CA LEU A 192 -12.74 6.76 -3.54
C LEU A 192 -11.63 7.35 -2.63
N LEU A 193 -11.35 6.73 -1.50
CA LEU A 193 -10.35 7.21 -0.54
C LEU A 193 -8.95 7.39 -1.17
N ASN A 194 -8.59 6.54 -2.15
CA ASN A 194 -7.31 6.66 -2.83
C ASN A 194 -7.16 7.98 -3.62
N LEU A 195 -8.26 8.63 -4.02
CA LEU A 195 -8.21 9.93 -4.68
C LEU A 195 -7.59 11.02 -3.79
N LEU A 196 -7.60 10.84 -2.47
CA LEU A 196 -6.93 11.73 -1.52
C LEU A 196 -5.40 11.75 -1.68
N ALA A 197 -4.82 10.76 -2.37
CA ALA A 197 -3.39 10.78 -2.72
C ALA A 197 -3.07 11.78 -3.85
N ILE A 198 -4.05 12.17 -4.70
CA ILE A 198 -3.83 13.04 -5.86
C ILE A 198 -3.20 14.39 -5.49
N PRO A 199 -3.67 15.13 -4.47
CA PRO A 199 -3.01 16.39 -4.07
C PRO A 199 -1.52 16.18 -3.73
N ALA A 200 -1.19 15.14 -2.94
CA ALA A 200 0.20 14.86 -2.58
C ALA A 200 1.05 14.50 -3.82
N ILE A 201 0.52 13.67 -4.72
CA ILE A 201 1.16 13.31 -6.00
C ILE A 201 1.40 14.58 -6.84
N THR A 202 0.40 15.45 -6.92
CA THR A 202 0.49 16.72 -7.66
C THR A 202 1.57 17.64 -7.08
N TYR A 203 1.67 17.72 -5.74
CA TYR A 203 2.73 18.51 -5.10
C TYR A 203 4.12 17.98 -5.42
N VAL A 204 4.35 16.67 -5.31
CA VAL A 204 5.65 16.06 -5.64
C VAL A 204 6.01 16.35 -7.10
N PHE A 205 5.05 16.17 -8.02
CA PHE A 205 5.22 16.46 -9.44
C PHE A 205 5.58 17.94 -9.68
N TYR A 206 4.79 18.84 -9.10
CA TYR A 206 4.95 20.29 -9.28
C TYR A 206 6.33 20.77 -8.80
N PHE A 207 6.73 20.44 -7.59
CA PHE A 207 8.02 20.90 -7.05
C PHE A 207 9.23 20.27 -7.75
N LYS A 208 9.09 19.05 -8.26
CA LYS A 208 10.15 18.43 -9.08
C LYS A 208 10.30 19.14 -10.44
N LYS A 209 9.19 19.53 -11.09
CA LYS A 209 9.21 20.20 -12.41
C LYS A 209 9.53 21.70 -12.33
N TYR A 210 9.16 22.35 -11.23
CA TYR A 210 9.31 23.80 -11.05
C TYR A 210 10.13 24.16 -9.79
N PRO A 211 11.42 23.79 -9.71
CA PRO A 211 12.23 23.97 -8.51
C PRO A 211 12.53 25.42 -8.14
N ASN A 212 12.28 26.39 -9.04
CA ASN A 212 12.61 27.80 -8.85
C ASN A 212 11.45 28.67 -8.34
N VAL A 213 10.27 28.10 -8.12
CA VAL A 213 9.09 28.89 -7.70
C VAL A 213 9.28 29.55 -6.32
N GLU A 214 10.05 28.94 -5.42
CA GLU A 214 10.38 29.54 -4.13
C GLU A 214 11.37 30.72 -4.21
N LYS A 215 12.19 30.81 -5.26
CA LYS A 215 13.17 31.90 -5.41
C LYS A 215 12.55 33.24 -5.86
N ASN A 216 11.35 33.22 -6.43
CA ASN A 216 10.68 34.40 -6.96
C ASN A 216 9.68 35.03 -5.96
N LYS A 217 9.64 34.57 -4.70
CA LYS A 217 8.82 35.15 -3.64
C LYS A 217 9.60 35.94 -2.59
N LYS A 218 10.77 36.49 -2.97
CA LYS A 218 11.51 37.48 -2.15
C LYS A 218 11.45 38.82 -2.80
#